data_6f5f654790c29a128e141428f6c8fb56
#
_entry.id   6f5f654790c29a128e141428f6c8fb56
#
_cell.length_a   1.000
_cell.length_b   1.000
_cell.length_c   1.000
_cell.angle_alpha   90.00
_cell.angle_beta   90.00
_cell.angle_gamma   90.00
#
_symmetry.space_group_name_H-M   'P 1'
#
loop_
_entity.id
_entity.type
_entity.pdbx_description
1 polymer ?
#
loop_
_entity_poly.entity_id
_entity_poly.type
_entity_poly.pdbx_seq_one_letter_code
_entity_poly.pdbx_strand_id
1 'polypeptide(L)'
;MPYSDPDKQSEYQRKWMQREGRSKPAIGTKRFFYSSCSKLKAKARDNNIEFNLDSKYLQDIFPKDNRCPALEFTFKRGDGKRIDESPTLDRIVPNKGYVKGNVQWVSGLANQIMSSATPDQVVQVGEYFKQVVEKKNAA
;
A
#
# COMPACT_ATOMS: atom_id res chain seq x y z
N MET A 1 -23.47 12.25 14.16
CA MET A 1 -23.61 12.35 12.69
C MET A 1 -25.00 12.88 12.34
N PRO A 2 -25.10 13.88 11.48
CA PRO A 2 -26.40 14.50 11.15
C PRO A 2 -27.30 13.61 10.29
N TYR A 3 -26.79 12.52 9.74
CA TYR A 3 -27.56 11.62 8.86
C TYR A 3 -27.49 10.20 9.34
N SER A 4 -28.61 9.53 9.40
CA SER A 4 -28.70 8.08 9.71
C SER A 4 -28.56 7.21 8.47
N ASP A 5 -28.72 7.79 7.28
CA ASP A 5 -28.57 7.09 5.99
C ASP A 5 -27.09 7.03 5.59
N PRO A 6 -26.53 5.81 5.39
CA PRO A 6 -25.13 5.66 5.04
C PRO A 6 -24.73 6.36 3.73
N ASP A 7 -25.61 6.38 2.73
CA ASP A 7 -25.34 7.04 1.45
C ASP A 7 -25.24 8.56 1.61
N LYS A 8 -26.13 9.14 2.41
CA LYS A 8 -26.10 10.56 2.73
C LYS A 8 -24.87 10.93 3.57
N GLN A 9 -24.46 10.06 4.49
CA GLN A 9 -23.23 10.26 5.26
C GLN A 9 -22.01 10.29 4.35
N SER A 10 -21.90 9.35 3.42
CA SER A 10 -20.79 9.29 2.47
C SER A 10 -20.74 10.50 1.57
N GLU A 11 -21.90 10.95 1.10
CA GLU A 11 -22.02 12.15 0.28
C GLU A 11 -21.64 13.41 1.06
N TYR A 12 -22.11 13.52 2.30
CA TYR A 12 -21.79 14.63 3.19
C TYR A 12 -20.27 14.71 3.44
N GLN A 13 -19.64 13.59 3.80
CA GLN A 13 -18.20 13.52 4.04
C GLN A 13 -17.40 13.91 2.81
N ARG A 14 -17.80 13.43 1.63
CA ARG A 14 -17.15 13.75 0.36
C ARG A 14 -17.22 15.25 0.06
N LYS A 15 -18.41 15.85 0.19
CA LYS A 15 -18.63 17.28 0.00
C LYS A 15 -17.88 18.12 1.02
N TRP A 16 -17.86 17.67 2.28
CA TRP A 16 -17.10 18.35 3.35
C TRP A 16 -15.60 18.35 3.07
N MET A 17 -15.06 17.23 2.65
CA MET A 17 -13.64 17.10 2.27
C MET A 17 -13.28 18.07 1.12
N GLN A 18 -14.13 18.16 0.12
CA GLN A 18 -13.93 19.08 -1.01
C GLN A 18 -14.04 20.56 -0.58
N ARG A 19 -15.05 20.89 0.19
CA ARG A 19 -15.34 22.27 0.60
C ARG A 19 -14.29 22.83 1.54
N GLU A 20 -13.78 22.02 2.46
CA GLU A 20 -12.76 22.43 3.42
C GLU A 20 -11.35 22.39 2.83
N GLY A 21 -11.19 22.06 1.54
CA GLY A 21 -9.90 21.94 0.91
C GLY A 21 -9.00 20.87 1.52
N ARG A 22 -9.59 19.89 2.18
CA ARG A 22 -8.86 18.83 2.86
C ARG A 22 -8.36 17.82 1.84
N SER A 23 -7.08 17.89 1.55
CA SER A 23 -6.39 16.90 0.73
C SER A 23 -6.15 15.61 1.54
N LYS A 24 -5.83 14.53 0.84
CA LYS A 24 -5.35 13.31 1.49
C LYS A 24 -4.10 13.63 2.32
N PRO A 25 -3.89 12.94 3.46
CA PRO A 25 -2.70 13.19 4.28
C PRO A 25 -1.41 12.99 3.51
N ALA A 26 -0.44 13.86 3.71
CA ALA A 26 0.88 13.70 3.11
C ALA A 26 1.56 12.42 3.62
N ILE A 27 2.28 11.73 2.74
CA ILE A 27 3.00 10.50 3.05
C ILE A 27 3.99 10.77 4.20
N GLY A 28 4.01 9.88 5.18
CA GLY A 28 4.92 9.96 6.32
C GLY A 28 4.41 10.77 7.51
N THR A 29 3.26 11.41 7.40
CA THR A 29 2.67 12.15 8.52
C THR A 29 1.88 11.20 9.44
N LYS A 30 1.67 11.59 10.69
CA LYS A 30 0.84 10.83 11.64
C LYS A 30 -0.55 10.54 11.07
N ARG A 31 -1.12 11.52 10.39
CA ARG A 31 -2.43 11.39 9.74
C ARG A 31 -2.43 10.35 8.64
N PHE A 32 -1.35 10.27 7.88
CA PHE A 32 -1.15 9.24 6.86
C PHE A 32 -1.18 7.83 7.46
N PHE A 33 -0.44 7.60 8.54
CA PHE A 33 -0.40 6.29 9.19
C PHE A 33 -1.71 5.93 9.87
N TYR A 34 -2.37 6.90 10.48
CA TYR A 34 -3.69 6.68 11.05
C TYR A 34 -4.71 6.28 9.98
N SER A 35 -4.74 7.01 8.87
CA SER A 35 -5.63 6.73 7.73
C SER A 35 -5.34 5.35 7.12
N SER A 36 -4.07 5.02 6.93
CA SER A 36 -3.64 3.72 6.40
C SER A 36 -4.09 2.57 7.32
N CYS A 37 -3.90 2.74 8.61
CA CYS A 37 -4.31 1.75 9.61
C CYS A 37 -5.81 1.52 9.61
N SER A 38 -6.60 2.60 9.56
CA SER A 38 -8.07 2.51 9.53
C SER A 38 -8.58 1.78 8.29
N LYS A 39 -8.01 2.06 7.13
CA LYS A 39 -8.37 1.38 5.87
C LYS A 39 -8.02 -0.11 5.90
N LEU A 40 -6.86 -0.46 6.43
CA LEU A 40 -6.44 -1.85 6.56
C LEU A 40 -7.29 -2.62 7.55
N LYS A 41 -7.64 -2.00 8.67
CA LYS A 41 -8.51 -2.59 9.67
C LYS A 41 -9.88 -2.93 9.09
N ALA A 42 -10.46 -2.00 8.31
CA ALA A 42 -11.72 -2.22 7.63
C ALA A 42 -11.62 -3.35 6.60
N LYS A 43 -10.55 -3.36 5.79
CA LYS A 43 -10.31 -4.42 4.80
C LYS A 43 -10.15 -5.78 5.46
N ALA A 44 -9.40 -5.86 6.57
CA ALA A 44 -9.19 -7.09 7.32
C ALA A 44 -10.51 -7.62 7.88
N ARG A 45 -11.32 -6.74 8.47
CA ARG A 45 -12.64 -7.10 8.99
C ARG A 45 -13.54 -7.65 7.88
N ASP A 46 -13.61 -6.96 6.74
CA ASP A 46 -14.49 -7.32 5.63
C ASP A 46 -14.08 -8.64 4.97
N ASN A 47 -12.82 -8.99 5.02
CA ASN A 47 -12.26 -10.21 4.43
C ASN A 47 -11.92 -11.28 5.48
N ASN A 48 -12.31 -11.07 6.73
CA ASN A 48 -12.05 -12.00 7.83
C ASN A 48 -10.56 -12.35 7.98
N ILE A 49 -9.71 -11.33 7.92
CA ILE A 49 -8.25 -11.46 8.04
C ILE A 49 -7.83 -10.99 9.44
N GLU A 50 -6.93 -11.71 10.09
CA GLU A 50 -6.39 -11.32 11.39
C GLU A 50 -5.71 -9.95 11.31
N PHE A 51 -5.92 -9.11 12.34
CA PHE A 51 -5.40 -7.76 12.39
C PHE A 51 -5.05 -7.37 13.82
N ASN A 52 -3.80 -6.93 14.06
CA ASN A 52 -3.37 -6.40 15.35
C ASN A 52 -2.45 -5.19 15.21
N LEU A 53 -2.51 -4.49 14.05
CA LEU A 53 -1.66 -3.34 13.79
C LEU A 53 -2.22 -2.07 14.44
N ASP A 54 -1.34 -1.10 14.69
CA ASP A 54 -1.71 0.25 15.08
C ASP A 54 -0.91 1.26 14.25
N SER A 55 -1.32 2.53 14.29
CA SER A 55 -0.72 3.57 13.46
C SER A 55 0.75 3.83 13.83
N LYS A 56 1.10 3.72 15.11
CA LYS A 56 2.48 3.88 15.56
C LYS A 56 3.39 2.80 15.01
N TYR A 57 2.93 1.55 15.01
CA TYR A 57 3.69 0.45 14.42
C TYR A 57 3.94 0.67 12.93
N LEU A 58 2.91 1.10 12.19
CA LEU A 58 3.05 1.42 10.76
C LEU A 58 4.06 2.53 10.52
N GLN A 59 4.08 3.53 11.40
CA GLN A 59 5.07 4.61 11.34
C GLN A 59 6.48 4.10 11.63
N ASP A 60 6.63 3.26 12.65
CA ASP A 60 7.93 2.74 13.08
C ASP A 60 8.60 1.88 12.01
N ILE A 61 7.82 1.12 11.22
CA ILE A 61 8.36 0.27 10.16
C ILE A 61 8.46 0.98 8.80
N PHE A 62 7.98 2.22 8.69
CA PHE A 62 8.06 2.98 7.44
C PHE A 62 9.52 3.35 7.14
N PRO A 63 9.99 3.17 5.88
CA PRO A 63 11.37 3.50 5.53
C PRO A 63 11.71 4.96 5.81
N LYS A 64 12.79 5.20 6.55
CA LYS A 64 13.20 6.55 6.96
C LYS A 64 13.59 7.44 5.79
N ASP A 65 14.08 6.85 4.71
CA ASP A 65 14.47 7.55 3.48
C ASP A 65 13.29 7.79 2.54
N ASN A 66 12.07 7.38 2.90
CA ASN A 66 10.86 7.49 2.08
C ASN A 66 10.99 6.78 0.72
N ARG A 67 11.71 5.66 0.68
CA ARG A 67 11.95 4.90 -0.55
C ARG A 67 11.49 3.47 -0.40
N CYS A 68 11.00 2.89 -1.53
CA CYS A 68 10.67 1.47 -1.58
C CYS A 68 11.93 0.63 -1.38
N PRO A 69 11.96 -0.28 -0.39
CA PRO A 69 13.15 -1.10 -0.15
C PRO A 69 13.42 -2.10 -1.28
N ALA A 70 12.42 -2.46 -2.06
CA ALA A 70 12.56 -3.45 -3.14
C ALA A 70 13.00 -2.83 -4.47
N LEU A 71 12.45 -1.68 -4.84
CA LEU A 71 12.69 -1.04 -6.14
C LEU A 71 13.40 0.31 -6.03
N GLU A 72 13.64 0.79 -4.82
CA GLU A 72 14.46 1.97 -4.50
C GLU A 72 13.92 3.33 -4.96
N PHE A 73 12.74 3.40 -5.62
CA PHE A 73 12.20 4.73 -5.92
C PHE A 73 11.55 5.36 -4.69
N THR A 74 11.55 6.69 -4.68
CA THR A 74 10.89 7.49 -3.64
C THR A 74 9.39 7.26 -3.70
N PHE A 75 8.77 7.04 -2.54
CA PHE A 75 7.32 6.95 -2.46
C PHE A 75 6.67 8.25 -2.89
N LYS A 76 5.64 8.15 -3.72
CA LYS A 76 4.85 9.29 -4.23
C LYS A 76 3.38 8.94 -4.20
N ARG A 77 2.56 9.97 -4.11
CA ARG A 77 1.11 9.84 -4.17
C ARG A 77 0.63 10.05 -5.60
N GLY A 78 -0.27 9.18 -6.07
CA GLY A 78 -0.96 9.40 -7.33
C GLY A 78 -2.18 10.32 -7.15
N ASP A 79 -2.71 10.80 -8.27
CA ASP A 79 -3.89 11.66 -8.28
C ASP A 79 -5.17 10.81 -8.14
N GLY A 80 -5.47 10.42 -6.91
CA GLY A 80 -6.65 9.62 -6.59
C GLY A 80 -6.55 8.13 -6.93
N LYS A 81 -5.46 7.69 -7.58
CA LYS A 81 -5.21 6.29 -7.94
C LYS A 81 -3.86 5.83 -7.41
N ARG A 82 -3.74 4.53 -7.17
CA ARG A 82 -2.44 3.93 -6.87
C ARG A 82 -1.57 3.97 -8.12
N ILE A 83 -0.36 4.47 -7.97
CA ILE A 83 0.68 4.48 -9.01
C ILE A 83 1.82 3.54 -8.60
N ASP A 84 2.78 3.33 -9.49
CA ASP A 84 3.91 2.43 -9.23
C ASP A 84 4.68 2.81 -7.97
N GLU A 85 4.81 4.10 -7.69
CA GLU A 85 5.56 4.64 -6.55
C GLU A 85 4.72 4.79 -5.27
N SER A 86 3.42 4.45 -5.30
CA SER A 86 2.56 4.57 -4.11
C SER A 86 3.03 3.64 -2.99
N PRO A 87 3.11 4.13 -1.73
CA PRO A 87 3.40 3.25 -0.61
C PRO A 87 2.21 2.32 -0.35
N THR A 88 2.49 1.04 -0.26
CA THR A 88 1.48 0.00 0.04
C THR A 88 1.98 -0.87 1.17
N LEU A 89 1.05 -1.42 1.95
CA LEU A 89 1.39 -2.36 3.00
C LEU A 89 1.18 -3.78 2.50
N ASP A 90 2.23 -4.55 2.48
CA ASP A 90 2.27 -5.92 2.00
C ASP A 90 2.35 -6.90 3.17
N ARG A 91 1.66 -8.04 3.05
CA ARG A 91 1.83 -9.16 3.99
C ARG A 91 2.99 -10.03 3.53
N ILE A 92 3.97 -10.23 4.41
CA ILE A 92 5.15 -11.04 4.11
C ILE A 92 4.73 -12.49 3.85
N VAL A 93 3.90 -13.03 4.74
CA VAL A 93 3.27 -14.34 4.57
C VAL A 93 1.76 -14.11 4.45
N PRO A 94 1.16 -14.29 3.26
CA PRO A 94 -0.23 -13.87 3.00
C PRO A 94 -1.26 -14.47 3.97
N ASN A 95 -1.09 -15.72 4.38
CA ASN A 95 -2.07 -16.39 5.25
C ASN A 95 -1.92 -16.07 6.74
N LYS A 96 -0.92 -15.28 7.14
CA LYS A 96 -0.74 -14.87 8.54
C LYS A 96 -1.47 -13.58 8.89
N GLY A 97 -1.98 -12.87 7.91
CA GLY A 97 -2.76 -11.66 8.13
C GLY A 97 -1.95 -10.40 8.35
N TYR A 98 -2.66 -9.33 8.72
CA TYR A 98 -2.08 -8.02 9.00
C TYR A 98 -1.71 -7.93 10.47
N VAL A 99 -0.62 -8.57 10.83
CA VAL A 99 -0.17 -8.66 12.23
C VAL A 99 1.26 -8.14 12.33
N LYS A 100 1.63 -7.66 13.51
CA LYS A 100 2.99 -7.16 13.78
C LYS A 100 4.01 -8.24 13.44
N GLY A 101 5.06 -7.86 12.72
CA GLY A 101 6.09 -8.78 12.24
C GLY A 101 5.81 -9.40 10.87
N ASN A 102 4.59 -9.27 10.34
CA ASN A 102 4.19 -9.88 9.05
C ASN A 102 3.86 -8.86 7.97
N VAL A 103 4.16 -7.60 8.17
CA VAL A 103 3.83 -6.54 7.20
C VAL A 103 5.07 -5.71 6.89
N GLN A 104 5.08 -5.15 5.68
CA GLN A 104 6.14 -4.26 5.24
C GLN A 104 5.60 -3.22 4.27
N TRP A 105 6.27 -2.08 4.21
CA TRP A 105 5.96 -1.04 3.23
C TRP A 105 6.76 -1.29 1.96
N VAL A 106 6.06 -1.44 0.84
CA VAL A 106 6.66 -1.55 -0.48
C VAL A 106 5.87 -0.69 -1.46
N SER A 107 6.45 -0.40 -2.63
CA SER A 107 5.76 0.36 -3.66
C SER A 107 4.61 -0.45 -4.28
N GLY A 108 3.67 0.27 -4.90
CA GLY A 108 2.58 -0.34 -5.65
C GLY A 108 3.08 -1.30 -6.71
N LEU A 109 4.16 -0.93 -7.42
CA LEU A 109 4.76 -1.79 -8.44
C LEU A 109 5.36 -3.06 -7.84
N ALA A 110 6.12 -2.96 -6.74
CA ALA A 110 6.69 -4.12 -6.08
C ALA A 110 5.59 -5.10 -5.62
N ASN A 111 4.54 -4.56 -5.03
CA ASN A 111 3.40 -5.36 -4.59
C ASN A 111 2.70 -6.04 -5.78
N GLN A 112 2.52 -5.33 -6.88
CA GLN A 112 1.93 -5.87 -8.11
C GLN A 112 2.78 -6.98 -8.72
N ILE A 113 4.10 -6.81 -8.78
CA ILE A 113 5.02 -7.82 -9.29
C ILE A 113 4.96 -9.10 -8.45
N MET A 114 4.97 -8.96 -7.14
CA MET A 114 4.89 -10.12 -6.24
C MET A 114 3.52 -10.81 -6.34
N SER A 115 2.44 -10.05 -6.32
CA SER A 115 1.08 -10.57 -6.40
C SER A 115 0.92 -11.91 -5.65
N SER A 116 0.62 -13.00 -6.34
CA SER A 116 0.51 -14.36 -5.77
C SER A 116 1.75 -15.22 -6.02
N ALA A 117 2.82 -14.66 -6.60
CA ALA A 117 4.04 -15.41 -6.89
C ALA A 117 4.90 -15.57 -5.64
N THR A 118 5.73 -16.63 -5.63
CA THR A 118 6.78 -16.77 -4.62
C THR A 118 8.00 -15.93 -5.02
N PRO A 119 8.88 -15.56 -4.06
CA PRO A 119 10.11 -14.86 -4.39
C PRO A 119 10.98 -15.60 -5.43
N ASP A 120 11.08 -16.92 -5.33
CA ASP A 120 11.84 -17.72 -6.29
C ASP A 120 11.25 -17.67 -7.68
N GLN A 121 9.93 -17.68 -7.80
CA GLN A 121 9.24 -17.53 -9.08
C GLN A 121 9.51 -16.16 -9.70
N VAL A 122 9.51 -15.10 -8.91
CA VAL A 122 9.80 -13.74 -9.38
C VAL A 122 11.23 -13.66 -9.92
N VAL A 123 12.20 -14.22 -9.19
CA VAL A 123 13.60 -14.28 -9.64
C VAL A 123 13.70 -15.04 -10.95
N GLN A 124 13.11 -16.20 -11.05
CA GLN A 124 13.13 -17.05 -12.24
C GLN A 124 12.55 -16.33 -13.46
N VAL A 125 11.41 -15.69 -13.31
CA VAL A 125 10.77 -14.91 -14.38
C VAL A 125 11.66 -13.74 -14.78
N GLY A 126 12.21 -13.01 -13.80
CA GLY A 126 13.09 -11.88 -14.05
C GLY A 126 14.34 -12.28 -14.85
N GLU A 127 14.98 -13.39 -14.48
CA GLU A 127 16.16 -13.91 -15.17
C GLU A 127 15.83 -14.30 -16.61
N TYR A 128 14.70 -14.97 -16.82
CA TYR A 128 14.27 -15.35 -18.17
C TYR A 128 14.08 -14.12 -19.07
N PHE A 129 13.32 -13.13 -18.61
CA PHE A 129 13.07 -11.94 -19.42
C PHE A 129 14.32 -11.11 -19.65
N LYS A 130 15.21 -11.07 -18.68
CA LYS A 130 16.50 -10.39 -18.83
C LYS A 130 17.31 -11.00 -19.96
N GLN A 131 17.40 -12.34 -20.04
CA GLN A 131 18.07 -13.05 -21.12
C GLN A 131 17.44 -12.79 -22.47
N VAL A 132 16.12 -12.77 -22.56
CA VAL A 132 15.39 -12.50 -23.81
C VAL A 132 15.72 -11.11 -24.33
N VAL A 133 15.71 -10.10 -23.44
CA VAL A 133 16.04 -8.72 -23.82
C VAL A 133 17.50 -8.60 -24.25
N GLU A 134 18.43 -9.23 -23.54
CA GLU A 134 19.85 -9.23 -23.87
C GLU A 134 20.12 -9.83 -25.23
N LYS A 135 19.50 -10.98 -25.54
CA LYS A 135 19.62 -11.61 -26.87
C LYS A 135 19.09 -10.72 -27.98
N LYS A 136 17.96 -10.06 -27.78
CA LYS A 136 17.37 -9.15 -28.75
C LYS A 136 18.29 -7.96 -29.01
N ASN A 137 18.91 -7.41 -27.98
CA ASN A 137 19.81 -6.26 -28.10
C ASN A 137 21.16 -6.64 -28.75
N ALA A 138 21.58 -7.91 -28.65
CA ALA A 138 22.81 -8.42 -29.25
C ALA A 138 22.67 -8.79 -30.73
N ALA A 139 21.44 -8.92 -31.22
CA ALA A 139 21.17 -9.32 -32.61
C ALA A 139 21.26 -8.15 -33.60
#